data_6e9bcecb705b71bb25b93da34be3d7dd
#
_entry.id   6e9bcecb705b71bb25b93da34be3d7dd
#
_cell.length_a   1.000
_cell.length_b   1.000
_cell.length_c   1.000
_cell.angle_alpha   90.00
_cell.angle_beta   90.00
_cell.angle_gamma   90.00
#
_symmetry.space_group_name_H-M   'P 1'
#
loop_
_entity.id
_entity.type
_entity.pdbx_description
1 polymer ?
#
loop_
_entity_poly.entity_id
_entity_poly.type
_entity_poly.pdbx_seq_one_letter_code
_entity_poly.pdbx_strand_id
1 'polypeptide(L)'
;SLVNGAIELLWPMLKGESVVEPERVTETLRQSSFWQGRGGAVEHAISGIDLALWDLMGKVCGQPVSRLLGGIYRDRVQPYGSILFDEPEVLQGNLEAVTQRGFRAIKMGWRPFGRRDRKFDERLIKIARQTVGDDVALMVDAGGSEQFWPHGLNWARETAKMLADYGICWFEEPLSPDDLHGYIELTRQSPVPIAGGEVLT
;
A
#
# COMPACT_ATOMS: atom_id res chain seq x y z
N SER A 1 -21.15 -9.44 -2.08
CA SER A 1 -19.71 -9.66 -1.85
C SER A 1 -19.48 -10.29 -0.47
N LEU A 2 -18.34 -10.89 -0.22
CA LEU A 2 -17.98 -11.43 1.11
C LEU A 2 -18.05 -10.34 2.19
N VAL A 3 -17.62 -9.14 1.86
CA VAL A 3 -17.68 -7.99 2.78
C VAL A 3 -19.13 -7.63 3.15
N ASN A 4 -20.06 -7.67 2.18
CA ASN A 4 -21.47 -7.41 2.49
C ASN A 4 -22.03 -8.47 3.47
N GLY A 5 -21.71 -9.75 3.27
CA GLY A 5 -22.10 -10.80 4.22
C GLY A 5 -21.50 -10.59 5.61
N ALA A 6 -20.25 -10.10 5.69
CA ALA A 6 -19.65 -9.76 6.96
C ALA A 6 -20.33 -8.55 7.63
N ILE A 7 -20.74 -7.54 6.87
CA ILE A 7 -21.53 -6.40 7.41
C ILE A 7 -22.87 -6.88 7.95
N GLU A 8 -23.56 -7.76 7.24
CA GLU A 8 -24.84 -8.35 7.72
C GLU A 8 -24.65 -9.13 9.03
N LEU A 9 -23.54 -9.86 9.16
CA LEU A 9 -23.18 -10.57 10.39
C LEU A 9 -22.95 -9.61 11.56
N LEU A 10 -22.30 -8.48 11.32
CA LEU A 10 -21.94 -7.48 12.34
C LEU A 10 -23.09 -6.55 12.69
N TRP A 11 -24.06 -6.39 11.80
CA TRP A 11 -25.17 -5.44 11.96
C TRP A 11 -25.96 -5.55 13.28
N PRO A 12 -26.30 -6.74 13.79
CA PRO A 12 -27.01 -6.86 15.07
C PRO A 12 -26.24 -6.29 16.26
N MET A 13 -24.90 -6.31 16.18
CA MET A 13 -24.01 -5.79 17.23
C MET A 13 -23.79 -4.27 17.09
N LEU A 14 -23.93 -3.76 15.88
CA LEU A 14 -23.77 -2.34 15.57
C LEU A 14 -25.04 -1.54 15.84
N LYS A 15 -26.22 -2.17 15.66
CA LYS A 15 -27.50 -1.50 15.77
C LYS A 15 -27.76 -0.95 17.18
N GLY A 16 -27.92 0.37 17.27
CA GLY A 16 -28.17 1.07 18.54
C GLY A 16 -26.93 1.55 19.26
N GLU A 17 -25.74 1.28 18.69
CA GLU A 17 -24.47 1.80 19.24
C GLU A 17 -24.32 3.30 18.98
N SER A 18 -23.52 3.94 19.83
CA SER A 18 -23.26 5.38 19.76
C SER A 18 -22.22 5.70 18.68
N VAL A 19 -22.60 6.56 17.73
CA VAL A 19 -21.67 7.01 16.66
C VAL A 19 -20.55 7.93 17.15
N VAL A 20 -20.63 8.42 18.39
CA VAL A 20 -19.58 9.28 18.97
C VAL A 20 -18.57 8.50 19.83
N GLU A 21 -18.61 7.19 19.75
CA GLU A 21 -17.69 6.27 20.43
C GLU A 21 -17.05 5.27 19.43
N PRO A 22 -16.42 5.73 18.35
CA PRO A 22 -15.96 4.85 17.26
C PRO A 22 -15.03 3.75 17.74
N GLU A 23 -14.03 4.07 18.58
CA GLU A 23 -13.06 3.09 19.10
C GLU A 23 -13.74 1.99 19.92
N ARG A 24 -14.67 2.37 20.83
CA ARG A 24 -15.39 1.41 21.65
C ARG A 24 -16.25 0.47 20.78
N VAL A 25 -16.97 1.03 19.81
CA VAL A 25 -17.82 0.24 18.92
C VAL A 25 -16.97 -0.71 18.07
N THR A 26 -15.88 -0.22 17.48
CA THR A 26 -14.96 -1.03 16.68
C THR A 26 -14.36 -2.18 17.49
N GLU A 27 -13.94 -1.93 18.73
CA GLU A 27 -13.42 -2.98 19.60
C GLU A 27 -14.53 -3.99 19.98
N THR A 28 -15.75 -3.53 20.24
CA THR A 28 -16.88 -4.44 20.47
C THR A 28 -17.13 -5.37 19.28
N LEU A 29 -17.05 -4.84 18.06
CA LEU A 29 -17.20 -5.65 16.84
C LEU A 29 -16.07 -6.69 16.72
N ARG A 30 -14.81 -6.32 16.97
CA ARG A 30 -13.67 -7.24 16.95
C ARG A 30 -13.81 -8.36 17.97
N GLN A 31 -14.15 -8.03 19.20
CA GLN A 31 -14.33 -9.03 20.27
C GLN A 31 -15.49 -9.97 19.95
N SER A 32 -16.61 -9.44 19.49
CA SER A 32 -17.81 -10.22 19.19
C SER A 32 -17.65 -11.13 17.96
N SER A 33 -16.80 -10.75 17.01
CA SER A 33 -16.53 -11.54 15.78
C SER A 33 -15.24 -12.39 15.86
N PHE A 34 -14.62 -12.48 17.02
CA PHE A 34 -13.35 -13.17 17.20
C PHE A 34 -13.33 -14.61 16.64
N TRP A 35 -14.42 -15.36 16.82
CA TRP A 35 -14.55 -16.74 16.37
C TRP A 35 -14.88 -16.89 14.87
N GLN A 36 -15.35 -15.83 14.22
CA GLN A 36 -15.62 -15.79 12.78
C GLN A 36 -14.37 -15.46 11.95
N GLY A 37 -13.34 -14.91 12.60
CA GLY A 37 -12.05 -14.61 11.99
C GLY A 37 -11.48 -13.27 12.51
N ARG A 38 -10.16 -13.23 12.57
CA ARG A 38 -9.39 -12.04 12.99
C ARG A 38 -8.69 -11.36 11.83
N GLY A 39 -9.23 -11.52 10.62
CA GLY A 39 -8.65 -11.00 9.38
C GLY A 39 -9.62 -11.19 8.21
N GLY A 40 -9.18 -10.84 7.01
CA GLY A 40 -9.94 -11.02 5.78
C GLY A 40 -11.24 -10.22 5.75
N ALA A 41 -12.32 -10.81 5.22
CA ALA A 41 -13.57 -10.10 4.95
C ALA A 41 -14.23 -9.48 6.20
N VAL A 42 -14.07 -10.11 7.38
CA VAL A 42 -14.62 -9.58 8.63
C VAL A 42 -13.89 -8.31 9.04
N GLU A 43 -12.55 -8.31 9.05
CA GLU A 43 -11.77 -7.13 9.39
C GLU A 43 -11.94 -6.01 8.36
N HIS A 44 -12.05 -6.32 7.07
CA HIS A 44 -12.41 -5.32 6.04
C HIS A 44 -13.77 -4.67 6.31
N ALA A 45 -14.77 -5.46 6.74
CA ALA A 45 -16.08 -4.93 7.10
C ALA A 45 -16.00 -4.03 8.35
N ILE A 46 -15.26 -4.46 9.39
CA ILE A 46 -15.05 -3.65 10.60
C ILE A 46 -14.33 -2.35 10.26
N SER A 47 -13.28 -2.38 9.44
CA SER A 47 -12.56 -1.19 8.99
C SER A 47 -13.46 -0.21 8.24
N GLY A 48 -14.36 -0.71 7.36
CA GLY A 48 -15.34 0.13 6.68
C GLY A 48 -16.35 0.78 7.64
N ILE A 49 -16.79 0.05 8.65
CA ILE A 49 -17.68 0.55 9.71
C ILE A 49 -16.94 1.60 10.56
N ASP A 50 -15.69 1.35 10.94
CA ASP A 50 -14.86 2.28 11.72
C ASP A 50 -14.69 3.62 11.00
N LEU A 51 -14.34 3.60 9.72
CA LEU A 51 -14.26 4.80 8.89
C LEU A 51 -15.59 5.58 8.86
N ALA A 52 -16.71 4.87 8.74
CA ALA A 52 -18.04 5.49 8.75
C ALA A 52 -18.38 6.10 10.12
N LEU A 53 -18.02 5.46 11.23
CA LEU A 53 -18.22 5.98 12.58
C LEU A 53 -17.40 7.26 12.82
N TRP A 54 -16.13 7.28 12.42
CA TRP A 54 -15.29 8.48 12.52
C TRP A 54 -15.82 9.63 11.67
N ASP A 55 -16.32 9.36 10.46
CA ASP A 55 -16.96 10.36 9.60
C ASP A 55 -18.23 10.93 10.25
N LEU A 56 -19.08 10.05 10.80
CA LEU A 56 -20.30 10.46 11.53
C LEU A 56 -19.96 11.29 12.77
N MET A 57 -18.99 10.87 13.58
CA MET A 57 -18.51 11.62 14.74
C MET A 57 -18.00 13.00 14.33
N GLY A 58 -17.25 13.08 13.23
CA GLY A 58 -16.78 14.35 12.68
C GLY A 58 -17.91 15.28 12.31
N LYS A 59 -18.96 14.76 11.68
CA LYS A 59 -20.18 15.51 11.32
C LYS A 59 -20.95 15.98 12.55
N VAL A 60 -21.11 15.12 13.56
CA VAL A 60 -21.78 15.47 14.83
C VAL A 60 -21.00 16.56 15.57
N CYS A 61 -19.68 16.46 15.62
CA CYS A 61 -18.82 17.44 16.31
C CYS A 61 -18.54 18.70 15.47
N GLY A 62 -18.88 18.73 14.18
CA GLY A 62 -18.54 19.81 13.28
C GLY A 62 -17.02 19.97 13.09
N GLN A 63 -16.27 18.86 13.21
CA GLN A 63 -14.82 18.85 13.10
C GLN A 63 -14.33 17.81 12.08
N PRO A 64 -13.23 18.09 11.35
CA PRO A 64 -12.61 17.08 10.51
C PRO A 64 -11.99 15.97 11.37
N VAL A 65 -12.01 14.75 10.87
CA VAL A 65 -11.47 13.57 11.57
C VAL A 65 -10.01 13.77 12.01
N SER A 66 -9.21 14.47 11.20
CA SER A 66 -7.81 14.78 11.55
C SER A 66 -7.67 15.57 12.86
N ARG A 67 -8.65 16.42 13.22
CA ARG A 67 -8.65 17.11 14.52
C ARG A 67 -9.09 16.21 15.66
N LEU A 68 -10.03 15.31 15.40
CA LEU A 68 -10.50 14.35 16.41
C LEU A 68 -9.42 13.31 16.74
N LEU A 69 -8.57 12.97 15.77
CA LEU A 69 -7.44 12.06 15.93
C LEU A 69 -6.14 12.71 16.47
N GLY A 70 -6.23 13.89 17.06
CA GLY A 70 -5.07 14.52 17.73
C GLY A 70 -4.55 15.78 17.07
N GLY A 71 -5.13 16.21 15.94
CA GLY A 71 -4.82 17.49 15.30
C GLY A 71 -4.12 17.39 13.96
N ILE A 72 -3.95 18.55 13.34
CA ILE A 72 -3.35 18.66 12.00
C ILE A 72 -1.89 19.03 12.16
N TYR A 73 -0.99 18.07 11.93
CA TYR A 73 0.46 18.28 11.95
C TYR A 73 1.01 18.74 10.61
N ARG A 74 0.30 18.41 9.52
CA ARG A 74 0.62 18.82 8.14
C ARG A 74 -0.66 19.24 7.46
N ASP A 75 -0.64 20.40 6.81
CA ASP A 75 -1.76 20.92 6.03
C ASP A 75 -1.79 20.36 4.59
N ARG A 76 -0.68 19.80 4.14
CA ARG A 76 -0.52 19.21 2.81
C ARG A 76 0.28 17.92 2.84
N VAL A 77 -0.06 16.99 1.96
CA VAL A 77 0.66 15.74 1.69
C VAL A 77 1.04 15.72 0.21
N GLN A 78 2.29 15.37 -0.07
CA GLN A 78 2.74 15.19 -1.44
C GLN A 78 2.19 13.87 -2.00
N PRO A 79 1.36 13.90 -3.06
CA PRO A 79 0.90 12.69 -3.71
C PRO A 79 1.99 12.13 -4.64
N TYR A 80 1.91 10.84 -4.90
CA TYR A 80 2.62 10.24 -6.03
C TYR A 80 1.66 9.79 -7.12
N GLY A 81 2.11 9.79 -8.37
CA GLY A 81 1.42 9.13 -9.48
C GLY A 81 1.66 7.64 -9.39
N SER A 82 0.59 6.82 -9.42
CA SER A 82 0.72 5.36 -9.47
C SER A 82 0.49 4.88 -10.90
N ILE A 83 1.45 4.15 -11.45
CA ILE A 83 1.38 3.55 -12.77
C ILE A 83 1.82 2.08 -12.73
N LEU A 84 1.46 1.35 -13.76
CA LEU A 84 1.95 -0.02 -13.93
C LEU A 84 3.25 0.00 -14.74
N PHE A 85 4.16 -0.94 -14.45
CA PHE A 85 5.21 -1.27 -15.40
C PHE A 85 4.61 -1.77 -16.70
N ASP A 86 5.31 -1.51 -17.79
CA ASP A 86 4.92 -1.97 -19.13
C ASP A 86 6.18 -2.21 -20.00
N GLU A 87 6.01 -2.50 -21.27
CA GLU A 87 7.13 -2.51 -22.21
C GLU A 87 7.83 -1.14 -22.22
N PRO A 88 9.14 -1.10 -22.50
CA PRO A 88 9.97 0.09 -22.36
C PRO A 88 9.39 1.38 -22.95
N GLU A 89 8.86 1.30 -24.16
CA GLU A 89 8.34 2.45 -24.90
C GLU A 89 7.00 2.96 -24.29
N VAL A 90 6.16 2.04 -23.83
CA VAL A 90 4.89 2.35 -23.17
C VAL A 90 5.14 2.96 -21.78
N LEU A 91 6.08 2.35 -21.02
CA LEU A 91 6.48 2.85 -19.73
C LEU A 91 7.00 4.29 -19.83
N GLN A 92 7.87 4.57 -20.81
CA GLN A 92 8.37 5.92 -21.03
C GLN A 92 7.24 6.92 -21.25
N GLY A 93 6.30 6.63 -22.16
CA GLY A 93 5.17 7.52 -22.43
C GLY A 93 4.27 7.76 -21.21
N ASN A 94 4.03 6.72 -20.40
CA ASN A 94 3.27 6.84 -19.16
C ASN A 94 3.97 7.74 -18.14
N LEU A 95 5.29 7.62 -17.99
CA LEU A 95 6.10 8.43 -17.10
C LEU A 95 6.10 9.91 -17.53
N GLU A 96 6.28 10.17 -18.82
CA GLU A 96 6.20 11.53 -19.39
C GLU A 96 4.83 12.16 -19.11
N ALA A 97 3.74 11.43 -19.34
CA ALA A 97 2.39 11.91 -19.11
C ALA A 97 2.13 12.26 -17.63
N VAL A 98 2.59 11.43 -16.69
CA VAL A 98 2.45 11.68 -15.25
C VAL A 98 3.31 12.86 -14.82
N THR A 99 4.53 12.97 -15.33
CA THR A 99 5.44 14.10 -15.04
C THR A 99 4.87 15.41 -15.57
N GLN A 100 4.30 15.42 -16.76
CA GLN A 100 3.62 16.58 -17.33
C GLN A 100 2.42 17.06 -16.49
N ARG A 101 1.76 16.17 -15.78
CA ARG A 101 0.70 16.52 -14.81
C ARG A 101 1.22 17.14 -13.52
N GLY A 102 2.54 17.28 -13.37
CA GLY A 102 3.19 17.94 -12.23
C GLY A 102 3.53 17.02 -11.07
N PHE A 103 3.37 15.69 -11.19
CA PHE A 103 3.81 14.76 -10.17
C PHE A 103 5.34 14.78 -10.03
N ARG A 104 5.81 14.85 -8.79
CA ARG A 104 7.23 14.80 -8.42
C ARG A 104 7.61 13.50 -7.69
N ALA A 105 6.67 12.58 -7.61
CA ALA A 105 6.87 11.24 -7.09
C ALA A 105 6.02 10.27 -7.92
N ILE A 106 6.56 9.12 -8.29
CA ILE A 106 5.88 8.12 -9.13
C ILE A 106 6.18 6.72 -8.60
N LYS A 107 5.13 5.95 -8.31
CA LYS A 107 5.24 4.52 -7.97
C LYS A 107 4.89 3.68 -9.20
N MET A 108 5.78 2.76 -9.54
CA MET A 108 5.62 1.81 -10.65
C MET A 108 5.46 0.41 -10.06
N GLY A 109 4.44 -0.32 -10.51
CA GLY A 109 4.20 -1.66 -9.98
C GLY A 109 3.83 -2.69 -11.03
N TRP A 110 4.03 -3.94 -10.65
CA TRP A 110 3.51 -5.16 -11.27
C TRP A 110 3.87 -5.36 -12.76
N ARG A 111 3.07 -6.18 -13.48
CA ARG A 111 3.19 -6.48 -14.93
C ARG A 111 4.55 -7.09 -15.31
N PRO A 112 5.32 -6.60 -16.30
CA PRO A 112 6.51 -7.32 -16.76
C PRO A 112 7.69 -7.28 -15.75
N PHE A 113 7.72 -6.34 -14.80
CA PHE A 113 8.76 -6.28 -13.78
C PHE A 113 8.74 -7.53 -12.90
N GLY A 114 9.90 -8.17 -12.71
CA GLY A 114 10.03 -9.43 -11.99
C GLY A 114 9.52 -10.67 -12.74
N ARG A 115 9.11 -10.55 -14.02
CA ARG A 115 8.48 -11.65 -14.77
C ARG A 115 9.37 -12.24 -15.88
N ARG A 116 10.45 -11.56 -16.23
CA ARG A 116 11.39 -12.02 -17.26
C ARG A 116 12.75 -12.32 -16.63
N ASP A 117 13.68 -11.43 -16.75
CA ASP A 117 15.01 -11.56 -16.18
C ASP A 117 15.49 -10.23 -15.57
N ARG A 118 16.55 -10.30 -14.78
CA ARG A 118 17.10 -9.14 -14.07
C ARG A 118 17.58 -8.01 -14.99
N LYS A 119 18.07 -8.34 -16.18
CA LYS A 119 18.54 -7.34 -17.15
C LYS A 119 17.36 -6.54 -17.71
N PHE A 120 16.25 -7.22 -17.91
CA PHE A 120 15.02 -6.57 -18.35
C PHE A 120 14.45 -5.66 -17.23
N ASP A 121 14.43 -6.12 -15.99
CA ASP A 121 14.00 -5.32 -14.84
C ASP A 121 14.87 -4.08 -14.68
N GLU A 122 16.20 -4.23 -14.73
CA GLU A 122 17.15 -3.12 -14.68
C GLU A 122 16.96 -2.13 -15.85
N ARG A 123 16.69 -2.64 -17.07
CA ARG A 123 16.37 -1.80 -18.22
C ARG A 123 15.14 -0.92 -17.98
N LEU A 124 14.06 -1.46 -17.38
CA LEU A 124 12.87 -0.70 -17.04
C LEU A 124 13.17 0.41 -16.04
N ILE A 125 13.92 0.11 -15.00
CA ILE A 125 14.31 1.09 -13.97
C ILE A 125 15.21 2.18 -14.56
N LYS A 126 16.19 1.81 -15.40
CA LYS A 126 17.05 2.75 -16.09
C LYS A 126 16.27 3.71 -16.99
N ILE A 127 15.33 3.18 -17.78
CA ILE A 127 14.43 3.99 -18.61
C ILE A 127 13.61 4.94 -17.76
N ALA A 128 13.04 4.43 -16.66
CA ALA A 128 12.26 5.26 -15.75
C ALA A 128 13.07 6.45 -15.23
N ARG A 129 14.28 6.19 -14.69
CA ARG A 129 15.16 7.24 -14.17
C ARG A 129 15.59 8.23 -15.26
N GLN A 130 15.93 7.74 -16.44
CA GLN A 130 16.32 8.60 -17.57
C GLN A 130 15.17 9.48 -18.07
N THR A 131 13.94 8.97 -18.04
CA THR A 131 12.74 9.71 -18.49
C THR A 131 12.37 10.82 -17.54
N VAL A 132 12.38 10.57 -16.23
CA VAL A 132 11.89 11.57 -15.25
C VAL A 132 12.99 12.46 -14.67
N GLY A 133 14.28 12.11 -14.85
CA GLY A 133 15.42 12.83 -14.27
C GLY A 133 15.57 12.56 -12.76
N ASP A 134 16.55 13.20 -12.14
CA ASP A 134 16.91 12.95 -10.73
C ASP A 134 16.00 13.65 -9.72
N ASP A 135 15.26 14.67 -10.15
CA ASP A 135 14.37 15.47 -9.28
C ASP A 135 13.02 14.79 -8.96
N VAL A 136 12.71 13.67 -9.62
CA VAL A 136 11.46 12.93 -9.41
C VAL A 136 11.75 11.69 -8.55
N ALA A 137 11.06 11.58 -7.43
CA ALA A 137 11.12 10.40 -6.59
C ALA A 137 10.47 9.19 -7.28
N LEU A 138 11.21 8.08 -7.42
CA LEU A 138 10.70 6.85 -7.98
C LEU A 138 10.59 5.77 -6.91
N MET A 139 9.51 5.02 -6.95
CA MET A 139 9.22 3.88 -6.07
C MET A 139 8.85 2.66 -6.90
N VAL A 140 9.15 1.48 -6.38
CA VAL A 140 8.87 0.20 -7.05
C VAL A 140 8.04 -0.69 -6.15
N ASP A 141 6.96 -1.24 -6.72
CA ASP A 141 6.02 -2.13 -6.05
C ASP A 141 6.01 -3.49 -6.75
N ALA A 142 6.44 -4.52 -6.03
CA ALA A 142 6.47 -5.88 -6.55
C ALA A 142 5.13 -6.62 -6.44
N GLY A 143 4.18 -6.09 -5.64
CA GLY A 143 2.81 -6.55 -5.54
C GLY A 143 2.55 -7.71 -4.57
N GLY A 144 3.55 -8.15 -3.80
CA GLY A 144 3.38 -9.04 -2.64
C GLY A 144 2.86 -10.45 -2.90
N SER A 145 2.47 -10.83 -4.12
CA SER A 145 1.93 -12.15 -4.41
C SER A 145 2.80 -12.92 -5.42
N GLU A 146 2.87 -14.24 -5.25
CA GLU A 146 3.60 -15.14 -6.18
C GLU A 146 3.14 -15.01 -7.63
N GLN A 147 1.92 -14.57 -7.87
CA GLN A 147 1.42 -14.32 -9.21
C GLN A 147 2.11 -13.11 -9.87
N PHE A 148 2.38 -12.07 -9.09
CA PHE A 148 2.99 -10.83 -9.59
C PHE A 148 4.50 -10.81 -9.39
N TRP A 149 4.97 -11.35 -8.26
CA TRP A 149 6.38 -11.44 -7.90
C TRP A 149 6.74 -12.85 -7.39
N PRO A 150 7.03 -13.81 -8.29
CA PRO A 150 7.27 -15.22 -7.92
C PRO A 150 8.69 -15.48 -7.40
N HIS A 151 9.30 -14.54 -6.72
CA HIS A 151 10.69 -14.62 -6.28
C HIS A 151 10.81 -14.58 -4.76
N GLY A 152 11.82 -15.28 -4.25
CA GLY A 152 12.15 -15.28 -2.83
C GLY A 152 13.20 -14.24 -2.43
N LEU A 153 13.64 -14.34 -1.18
CA LEU A 153 14.53 -13.39 -0.51
C LEU A 153 15.81 -13.04 -1.30
N ASN A 154 16.45 -14.01 -1.92
CA ASN A 154 17.70 -13.75 -2.65
C ASN A 154 17.49 -12.85 -3.88
N TRP A 155 16.41 -13.06 -4.61
CA TRP A 155 16.07 -12.18 -5.73
C TRP A 155 15.69 -10.79 -5.23
N ALA A 156 14.91 -10.70 -4.15
CA ALA A 156 14.55 -9.42 -3.55
C ALA A 156 15.78 -8.62 -3.10
N ARG A 157 16.77 -9.29 -2.48
CA ARG A 157 18.05 -8.65 -2.09
C ARG A 157 18.82 -8.10 -3.28
N GLU A 158 18.97 -8.88 -4.34
CA GLU A 158 19.68 -8.43 -5.54
C GLU A 158 18.93 -7.33 -6.29
N THR A 159 17.61 -7.41 -6.32
CA THR A 159 16.76 -6.33 -6.86
C THR A 159 16.92 -5.05 -6.05
N ALA A 160 16.88 -5.14 -4.71
CA ALA A 160 17.06 -3.97 -3.84
C ALA A 160 18.42 -3.27 -4.06
N LYS A 161 19.49 -4.03 -4.29
CA LYS A 161 20.82 -3.46 -4.65
C LYS A 161 20.75 -2.71 -5.97
N MET A 162 20.21 -3.33 -7.01
CA MET A 162 20.02 -2.69 -8.31
C MET A 162 19.18 -1.41 -8.20
N LEU A 163 18.08 -1.45 -7.44
CA LEU A 163 17.22 -0.28 -7.24
C LEU A 163 17.94 0.89 -6.56
N ALA A 164 18.88 0.60 -5.65
CA ALA A 164 19.71 1.62 -5.00
C ALA A 164 20.58 2.37 -6.00
N ASP A 165 21.13 1.68 -7.01
CA ASP A 165 21.99 2.30 -8.03
C ASP A 165 21.23 3.34 -8.89
N TYR A 166 19.91 3.26 -8.91
CA TYR A 166 19.01 4.20 -9.61
C TYR A 166 18.26 5.17 -8.68
N GLY A 167 18.63 5.24 -7.41
CA GLY A 167 18.04 6.17 -6.45
C GLY A 167 16.56 5.93 -6.20
N ILE A 168 16.11 4.67 -6.16
CA ILE A 168 14.73 4.31 -5.85
C ILE A 168 14.45 4.54 -4.35
N CYS A 169 13.34 5.21 -4.04
CA CYS A 169 13.00 5.65 -2.68
C CYS A 169 12.57 4.51 -1.76
N TRP A 170 11.83 3.53 -2.27
CA TRP A 170 11.48 2.30 -1.56
C TRP A 170 11.15 1.15 -2.53
N PHE A 171 11.26 -0.06 -2.02
CA PHE A 171 10.87 -1.28 -2.67
C PHE A 171 9.71 -1.91 -1.88
N GLU A 172 8.53 -1.98 -2.49
CA GLU A 172 7.28 -2.36 -1.85
C GLU A 172 6.94 -3.81 -2.15
N GLU A 173 6.60 -4.54 -1.10
CA GLU A 173 6.07 -5.91 -1.12
C GLU A 173 6.84 -6.93 -1.98
N PRO A 174 8.18 -7.03 -1.82
CA PRO A 174 9.00 -7.93 -2.62
C PRO A 174 9.01 -9.40 -2.13
N LEU A 175 8.19 -9.73 -1.13
CA LEU A 175 8.05 -11.08 -0.58
C LEU A 175 6.57 -11.35 -0.29
N SER A 176 6.22 -12.63 -0.11
CA SER A 176 4.88 -12.98 0.42
C SER A 176 4.63 -12.26 1.75
N PRO A 177 3.42 -11.70 1.98
CA PRO A 177 3.09 -11.04 3.25
C PRO A 177 3.25 -11.95 4.47
N ASP A 178 3.19 -13.27 4.29
CA ASP A 178 3.38 -14.26 5.35
C ASP A 178 4.86 -14.56 5.66
N ASP A 179 5.79 -14.12 4.81
CA ASP A 179 7.24 -14.32 5.02
C ASP A 179 7.85 -13.26 5.94
N LEU A 180 7.41 -13.24 7.20
CA LEU A 180 7.90 -12.31 8.20
C LEU A 180 9.42 -12.39 8.39
N HIS A 181 10.00 -13.59 8.37
CA HIS A 181 11.45 -13.76 8.52
C HIS A 181 12.22 -13.17 7.34
N GLY A 182 11.74 -13.39 6.12
CA GLY A 182 12.31 -12.79 4.92
C GLY A 182 12.24 -11.26 4.95
N TYR A 183 11.13 -10.68 5.39
CA TYR A 183 11.02 -9.23 5.56
C TYR A 183 11.98 -8.67 6.62
N ILE A 184 12.13 -9.33 7.77
CA ILE A 184 13.08 -8.93 8.82
C ILE A 184 14.51 -8.91 8.26
N GLU A 185 14.92 -9.97 7.56
CA GLU A 185 16.25 -10.04 6.98
C GLU A 185 16.45 -9.03 5.85
N LEU A 186 15.47 -8.91 4.96
CA LEU A 186 15.54 -7.97 3.84
C LEU A 186 15.65 -6.53 4.34
N THR A 187 14.81 -6.13 5.28
CA THR A 187 14.82 -4.77 5.85
C THR A 187 16.15 -4.41 6.50
N ARG A 188 16.82 -5.39 7.15
CA ARG A 188 18.13 -5.17 7.78
C ARG A 188 19.28 -5.01 6.78
N GLN A 189 19.15 -5.59 5.60
CA GLN A 189 20.25 -5.69 4.62
C GLN A 189 20.02 -4.86 3.35
N SER A 190 18.81 -4.42 3.12
CA SER A 190 18.44 -3.66 1.92
C SER A 190 19.05 -2.26 1.95
N PRO A 191 19.70 -1.82 0.86
CA PRO A 191 20.17 -0.44 0.72
C PRO A 191 19.04 0.54 0.42
N VAL A 192 17.84 0.07 0.08
CA VAL A 192 16.63 0.89 -0.08
C VAL A 192 15.60 0.53 0.98
N PRO A 193 14.81 1.49 1.48
CA PRO A 193 13.71 1.20 2.39
C PRO A 193 12.76 0.14 1.82
N ILE A 194 12.26 -0.74 2.68
CA ILE A 194 11.24 -1.73 2.35
C ILE A 194 9.89 -1.24 2.85
N ALA A 195 8.90 -1.22 1.97
CA ALA A 195 7.53 -0.88 2.26
C ALA A 195 6.62 -2.10 2.09
N GLY A 196 5.44 -2.05 2.69
CA GLY A 196 4.44 -3.10 2.55
C GLY A 196 3.31 -2.94 3.55
N GLY A 197 2.33 -3.84 3.48
CA GLY A 197 1.24 -3.91 4.45
C GLY A 197 -0.16 -3.73 3.86
N GLU A 198 -0.31 -3.54 2.55
CA GLU A 198 -1.65 -3.32 1.96
C GLU A 198 -2.60 -4.52 2.10
N VAL A 199 -2.05 -5.72 2.29
CA VAL A 199 -2.82 -6.97 2.45
C VAL A 199 -2.87 -7.47 3.90
N LEU A 200 -2.29 -6.75 4.86
CA LEU A 200 -2.37 -7.08 6.28
C LEU A 200 -3.75 -6.75 6.84
N THR A 201 -4.30 -7.68 7.61
CA THR A 201 -5.62 -7.55 8.25
C THR A 201 -5.60 -7.97 9.71
#